data_ebe134b4d36dc9d00008f79f3aec0020
#
_entry.id   ebe134b4d36dc9d00008f79f3aec0020
#
_cell.length_a   1.000
_cell.length_b   1.000
_cell.length_c   1.000
_cell.angle_alpha   90.00
_cell.angle_beta   90.00
_cell.angle_gamma   90.00
#
_symmetry.space_group_name_H-M   'P 1'
#
loop_
_entity.id
_entity.type
_entity.pdbx_description
1 polymer ?
#
loop_
_entity_poly.entity_id
_entity_poly.type
_entity_poly.pdbx_seq_one_letter_code
_entity_poly.pdbx_strand_id
1 'polypeptide(L)'
;MSGFEIKGWCPGALRPMESGDGLVLRIRARNGRLTPDEARLIAGLSSRHGNGLIDLTSRANLQLRGLTPLGHAATIAALQPFGLTDRDAGTEARRNVILSPFAPVGGPAWQVAEAIARAMTAPDAPKVPAKFGFAVDAGTAVLTDVPADIRLRPHGTGWLILPDGADWALEAANPAEAARRAVALAHWFVQTGGVTEGRGRMRNHLRRGRQNPGIGRRDHPPRRLCHARSRTGNEWLDRRLCLWPDHARPA
;
A
#
# COMPACT_ATOMS: atom_id res chain seq x y z
N MET A 1 -19.33 17.89 -26.53
CA MET A 1 -19.09 16.83 -25.53
C MET A 1 -17.59 16.53 -25.57
N SER A 2 -16.81 17.06 -24.62
CA SER A 2 -15.39 16.81 -24.53
C SER A 2 -15.18 15.35 -24.07
N GLY A 3 -14.61 14.52 -24.93
CA GLY A 3 -14.30 13.14 -24.62
C GLY A 3 -13.36 13.05 -23.42
N PHE A 4 -13.70 12.22 -22.45
CA PHE A 4 -12.90 11.92 -21.28
C PHE A 4 -11.66 11.12 -21.69
N GLU A 5 -10.51 11.76 -21.80
CA GLU A 5 -9.25 11.11 -22.14
C GLU A 5 -8.67 10.43 -20.90
N ILE A 6 -8.66 9.10 -20.88
CA ILE A 6 -8.02 8.34 -19.78
C ILE A 6 -6.51 8.38 -19.98
N LYS A 7 -5.83 9.34 -19.37
CA LYS A 7 -4.36 9.37 -19.29
C LYS A 7 -3.89 8.24 -18.36
N GLY A 8 -3.24 7.24 -18.90
CA GLY A 8 -2.98 5.91 -18.34
C GLY A 8 -2.10 5.80 -17.08
N TRP A 9 -1.85 6.86 -16.29
CA TRP A 9 -1.04 6.81 -15.07
C TRP A 9 -1.74 7.45 -13.87
N CYS A 10 -1.30 7.09 -12.64
CA CYS A 10 -1.73 7.75 -11.42
C CYS A 10 -0.86 8.99 -11.17
N PRO A 11 -1.44 10.14 -10.76
CA PRO A 11 -0.66 11.31 -10.40
C PRO A 11 0.28 11.01 -9.22
N GLY A 12 1.42 11.68 -9.23
CA GLY A 12 2.37 11.78 -8.14
C GLY A 12 2.62 13.23 -7.78
N ALA A 13 3.54 13.50 -6.85
CA ALA A 13 4.06 14.83 -6.62
C ALA A 13 4.99 15.22 -7.76
N LEU A 14 5.95 14.37 -8.10
CA LEU A 14 6.95 14.62 -9.15
C LEU A 14 6.44 14.37 -10.57
N ARG A 15 5.33 13.66 -10.72
CA ARG A 15 4.65 13.43 -11.99
C ARG A 15 3.17 13.79 -11.87
N PRO A 16 2.83 15.07 -11.98
CA PRO A 16 1.44 15.51 -11.91
C PRO A 16 0.64 14.99 -13.10
N MET A 17 -0.67 15.00 -12.99
CA MET A 17 -1.60 14.66 -14.06
C MET A 17 -2.39 15.90 -14.46
N GLU A 18 -2.56 16.14 -15.74
CA GLU A 18 -3.46 17.16 -16.23
C GLU A 18 -4.92 16.78 -15.97
N SER A 19 -5.70 17.74 -15.53
CA SER A 19 -7.13 17.67 -15.32
C SER A 19 -7.80 18.90 -15.96
N GLY A 20 -9.12 18.92 -16.05
CA GLY A 20 -9.83 20.04 -16.67
C GLY A 20 -9.66 21.37 -15.93
N ASP A 21 -9.25 21.33 -14.67
CA ASP A 21 -9.01 22.49 -13.79
C ASP A 21 -7.52 22.84 -13.60
N GLY A 22 -6.61 22.13 -14.28
CA GLY A 22 -5.15 22.31 -14.16
C GLY A 22 -4.44 21.01 -13.74
N LEU A 23 -3.21 21.15 -13.22
CA LEU A 23 -2.44 19.99 -12.77
C LEU A 23 -2.96 19.47 -11.43
N VAL A 24 -2.99 18.14 -11.31
CA VAL A 24 -3.26 17.42 -10.06
C VAL A 24 -1.94 16.88 -9.52
N LEU A 25 -1.57 17.29 -8.33
CA LEU A 25 -0.40 16.84 -7.60
C LEU A 25 -0.84 15.95 -6.43
N ARG A 26 -0.21 14.78 -6.26
CA ARG A 26 -0.50 13.87 -5.15
C ARG A 26 0.61 13.90 -4.11
N ILE A 27 0.26 14.11 -2.86
CA ILE A 27 1.16 14.07 -1.71
C ILE A 27 0.91 12.75 -0.97
N ARG A 28 2.01 12.02 -0.70
CA ARG A 28 2.00 10.79 0.09
C ARG A 28 2.61 11.07 1.45
N ALA A 29 1.78 11.47 2.39
CA ALA A 29 2.20 11.70 3.77
C ALA A 29 2.83 10.43 4.36
N ARG A 30 3.91 10.58 5.14
CA ARG A 30 4.58 9.46 5.79
C ARG A 30 3.60 8.75 6.72
N ASN A 31 3.39 7.44 6.50
CA ASN A 31 2.45 6.61 7.25
C ASN A 31 1.01 7.19 7.30
N GLY A 32 0.62 7.98 6.30
CA GLY A 32 -0.69 8.61 6.21
C GLY A 32 -0.96 9.70 7.26
N ARG A 33 0.07 10.27 7.87
CA ARG A 33 -0.04 11.30 8.90
C ARG A 33 0.66 12.59 8.51
N LEU A 34 0.13 13.68 9.02
CA LEU A 34 0.69 15.03 8.91
C LEU A 34 0.82 15.64 10.30
N THR A 35 1.87 16.40 10.50
CA THR A 35 1.93 17.35 11.61
C THR A 35 1.02 18.54 11.34
N PRO A 36 0.63 19.32 12.38
CA PRO A 36 -0.14 20.55 12.18
C PRO A 36 0.54 21.55 11.23
N ASP A 37 1.86 21.64 11.24
CA ASP A 37 2.61 22.56 10.37
C ASP A 37 2.63 22.08 8.92
N GLU A 38 2.81 20.78 8.67
CA GLU A 38 2.66 20.18 7.34
C GLU A 38 1.26 20.37 6.79
N ALA A 39 0.24 20.20 7.61
CA ALA A 39 -1.16 20.42 7.19
C ALA A 39 -1.41 21.88 6.82
N ARG A 40 -0.92 22.86 7.62
CA ARG A 40 -1.02 24.29 7.31
C ARG A 40 -0.25 24.64 6.05
N LEU A 41 0.96 24.10 5.87
CA LEU A 41 1.73 24.28 4.66
C LEU A 41 0.95 23.81 3.42
N ILE A 42 0.43 22.57 3.44
CA ILE A 42 -0.33 22.00 2.32
C ILE A 42 -1.57 22.83 2.02
N ALA A 43 -2.32 23.26 3.03
CA ALA A 43 -3.49 24.13 2.86
C ALA A 43 -3.11 25.49 2.23
N GLY A 44 -2.03 26.11 2.70
CA GLY A 44 -1.51 27.35 2.12
C GLY A 44 -1.04 27.20 0.67
N LEU A 45 -0.41 26.09 0.32
CA LEU A 45 0.01 25.77 -1.04
C LEU A 45 -1.19 25.56 -1.97
N SER A 46 -2.23 24.86 -1.51
CA SER A 46 -3.47 24.66 -2.26
C SER A 46 -4.15 25.99 -2.58
N SER A 47 -4.25 26.88 -1.60
CA SER A 47 -4.88 28.21 -1.79
C SER A 47 -4.04 29.14 -2.67
N ARG A 48 -2.70 29.07 -2.60
CA ARG A 48 -1.81 30.00 -3.32
C ARG A 48 -1.51 29.56 -4.75
N HIS A 49 -1.36 28.26 -4.98
CA HIS A 49 -0.87 27.72 -6.24
C HIS A 49 -1.87 26.81 -6.97
N GLY A 50 -2.96 26.42 -6.29
CA GLY A 50 -4.05 25.61 -6.83
C GLY A 50 -5.37 26.33 -6.79
N ASN A 51 -6.46 25.56 -6.83
CA ASN A 51 -7.83 26.07 -6.75
C ASN A 51 -8.40 26.09 -5.32
N GLY A 52 -7.59 25.83 -4.30
CA GLY A 52 -7.99 25.77 -2.88
C GLY A 52 -8.57 24.43 -2.44
N LEU A 53 -8.81 23.49 -3.35
CA LEU A 53 -9.37 22.18 -3.01
C LEU A 53 -8.28 21.17 -2.69
N ILE A 54 -8.53 20.34 -1.69
CA ILE A 54 -7.69 19.21 -1.31
C ILE A 54 -8.55 17.95 -1.26
N ASP A 55 -8.27 16.99 -2.15
CA ASP A 55 -8.94 15.69 -2.16
C ASP A 55 -8.23 14.69 -1.24
N LEU A 56 -9.02 13.90 -0.52
CA LEU A 56 -8.56 12.70 0.18
C LEU A 56 -8.82 11.49 -0.70
N THR A 57 -7.78 10.71 -0.99
CA THR A 57 -7.92 9.55 -1.86
C THR A 57 -8.18 8.28 -1.04
N SER A 58 -8.80 7.26 -1.68
CA SER A 58 -9.00 5.91 -1.09
C SER A 58 -7.71 5.19 -0.69
N ARG A 59 -6.55 5.77 -0.99
CA ARG A 59 -5.22 5.25 -0.63
C ARG A 59 -4.50 6.12 0.39
N ALA A 60 -5.25 6.86 1.21
CA ALA A 60 -4.72 7.74 2.25
C ALA A 60 -3.68 8.75 1.73
N ASN A 61 -3.87 9.27 0.52
CA ASN A 61 -3.06 10.36 -0.04
C ASN A 61 -3.89 11.63 -0.17
N LEU A 62 -3.22 12.79 -0.18
CA LEU A 62 -3.84 14.06 -0.51
C LEU A 62 -3.60 14.41 -1.98
N GLN A 63 -4.53 15.14 -2.58
CA GLN A 63 -4.35 15.70 -3.91
C GLN A 63 -4.64 17.21 -3.88
N LEU A 64 -3.70 18.00 -4.37
CA LEU A 64 -3.91 19.40 -4.71
C LEU A 64 -4.35 19.50 -6.16
N ARG A 65 -5.28 20.39 -6.44
CA ARG A 65 -5.89 20.54 -7.77
C ARG A 65 -5.69 21.95 -8.31
N GLY A 66 -5.82 22.05 -9.63
CA GLY A 66 -5.82 23.36 -10.29
C GLY A 66 -4.47 24.06 -10.32
N LEU A 67 -3.36 23.33 -10.18
CA LEU A 67 -2.05 23.95 -10.22
C LEU A 67 -1.66 24.32 -11.67
N THR A 68 -0.99 25.47 -11.80
CA THR A 68 -0.25 25.80 -13.02
C THR A 68 1.12 25.08 -13.01
N PRO A 69 1.84 24.97 -14.14
CA PRO A 69 3.21 24.45 -14.15
C PRO A 69 4.17 25.17 -13.20
N LEU A 70 4.08 26.50 -13.09
CA LEU A 70 4.88 27.28 -12.14
C LEU A 70 4.43 27.03 -10.69
N GLY A 71 3.13 26.95 -10.44
CA GLY A 71 2.56 26.62 -9.13
C GLY A 71 2.97 25.20 -8.67
N HIS A 72 3.02 24.23 -9.59
CA HIS A 72 3.52 22.90 -9.32
C HIS A 72 4.99 22.92 -8.88
N ALA A 73 5.86 23.62 -9.62
CA ALA A 73 7.29 23.71 -9.28
C ALA A 73 7.50 24.38 -7.90
N ALA A 74 6.79 25.47 -7.63
CA ALA A 74 6.81 26.13 -6.32
C ALA A 74 6.31 25.23 -5.18
N THR A 75 5.26 24.46 -5.43
CA THR A 75 4.70 23.50 -4.47
C THR A 75 5.70 22.40 -4.15
N ILE A 76 6.37 21.80 -5.14
CA ILE A 76 7.41 20.79 -4.94
C ILE A 76 8.56 21.35 -4.09
N ALA A 77 9.06 22.54 -4.43
CA ALA A 77 10.14 23.17 -3.68
C ALA A 77 9.79 23.40 -2.21
N ALA A 78 8.53 23.77 -1.93
CA ALA A 78 8.05 23.99 -0.58
C ALA A 78 7.83 22.68 0.22
N LEU A 79 7.44 21.58 -0.44
CA LEU A 79 7.20 20.28 0.20
C LEU A 79 8.49 19.51 0.48
N GLN A 80 9.54 19.73 -0.30
CA GLN A 80 10.80 18.98 -0.22
C GLN A 80 11.50 19.06 1.16
N PRO A 81 11.62 20.22 1.82
CA PRO A 81 12.26 20.32 3.13
C PRO A 81 11.53 19.53 4.24
N PHE A 82 10.23 19.28 4.05
CA PHE A 82 9.39 18.50 4.98
C PHE A 82 9.40 17.01 4.68
N GLY A 83 10.14 16.55 3.66
CA GLY A 83 10.18 15.14 3.27
C GLY A 83 8.83 14.62 2.73
N LEU A 84 7.98 15.51 2.22
CA LEU A 84 6.67 15.20 1.63
C LEU A 84 6.76 14.85 0.14
N THR A 85 7.97 14.87 -0.42
CA THR A 85 8.28 14.42 -1.78
C THR A 85 9.33 13.31 -1.73
N ASP A 86 9.27 12.40 -2.70
CA ASP A 86 10.31 11.38 -2.89
C ASP A 86 11.44 11.92 -3.79
N ARG A 87 12.58 11.23 -3.85
CA ARG A 87 13.75 11.64 -4.65
C ARG A 87 13.50 11.59 -6.18
N ASP A 88 12.63 10.68 -6.62
CA ASP A 88 12.24 10.48 -8.02
C ASP A 88 10.84 9.87 -8.13
N ALA A 89 10.22 10.05 -9.30
CA ALA A 89 8.85 9.58 -9.57
C ALA A 89 8.72 8.04 -9.51
N GLY A 90 9.78 7.30 -9.83
CA GLY A 90 9.79 5.83 -9.73
C GLY A 90 9.75 5.36 -8.28
N THR A 91 10.54 5.98 -7.41
CA THR A 91 10.53 5.76 -5.96
C THR A 91 9.17 6.10 -5.38
N GLU A 92 8.63 7.27 -5.72
CA GLU A 92 7.29 7.68 -5.31
C GLU A 92 6.23 6.65 -5.72
N ALA A 93 6.27 6.16 -6.95
CA ALA A 93 5.28 5.22 -7.46
C ALA A 93 5.26 3.88 -6.69
N ARG A 94 6.40 3.43 -6.15
CA ARG A 94 6.54 2.17 -5.41
C ARG A 94 6.18 2.27 -3.93
N ARG A 95 6.23 3.45 -3.32
CA ARG A 95 6.01 3.66 -1.89
C ARG A 95 4.52 3.75 -1.53
N ASN A 96 3.72 2.76 -1.92
CA ASN A 96 2.30 2.67 -1.58
C ASN A 96 2.08 1.81 -0.32
N VAL A 97 2.28 2.40 0.84
CA VAL A 97 2.05 1.75 2.14
C VAL A 97 0.93 2.50 2.86
N ILE A 98 -0.14 1.80 3.19
CA ILE A 98 -1.26 2.32 3.98
C ILE A 98 -1.13 1.71 5.37
N LEU A 99 -1.01 2.57 6.39
CA LEU A 99 -0.98 2.19 7.79
C LEU A 99 -2.33 2.47 8.44
N SER A 100 -2.77 1.60 9.34
CA SER A 100 -3.94 1.84 10.18
C SER A 100 -3.83 3.18 10.91
N PRO A 101 -4.87 4.02 10.89
CA PRO A 101 -4.86 5.30 11.60
C PRO A 101 -4.77 5.13 13.13
N PHE A 102 -5.09 3.94 13.64
CA PHE A 102 -5.02 3.60 15.06
C PHE A 102 -3.65 3.03 15.47
N ALA A 103 -2.70 2.89 14.55
CA ALA A 103 -1.35 2.44 14.90
C ALA A 103 -0.64 3.48 15.76
N PRO A 104 -0.15 3.13 16.96
CA PRO A 104 0.67 4.06 17.75
C PRO A 104 1.95 4.42 16.99
N VAL A 105 2.40 5.67 17.13
CA VAL A 105 3.70 6.13 16.60
C VAL A 105 4.81 5.33 17.25
N GLY A 106 5.74 4.79 16.45
CA GLY A 106 6.82 3.93 16.92
C GLY A 106 6.39 2.52 17.34
N GLY A 107 5.09 2.21 17.35
CA GLY A 107 4.58 0.89 17.68
C GLY A 107 4.87 -0.16 16.60
N PRO A 108 4.55 -1.45 16.84
CA PRO A 108 4.91 -2.53 15.94
C PRO A 108 4.40 -2.36 14.50
N ALA A 109 3.14 -1.94 14.31
CA ALA A 109 2.58 -1.69 12.97
C ALA A 109 3.25 -0.50 12.27
N TRP A 110 3.59 0.55 13.04
CA TRP A 110 4.38 1.67 12.52
C TRP A 110 5.74 1.21 12.03
N GLN A 111 6.46 0.40 12.82
CA GLN A 111 7.78 -0.15 12.45
C GLN A 111 7.70 -0.99 11.17
N VAL A 112 6.67 -1.83 11.01
CA VAL A 112 6.44 -2.61 9.78
C VAL A 112 6.26 -1.68 8.59
N ALA A 113 5.39 -0.67 8.70
CA ALA A 113 5.11 0.26 7.61
C ALA A 113 6.35 1.05 7.19
N GLU A 114 7.13 1.55 8.15
CA GLU A 114 8.39 2.24 7.87
C GLU A 114 9.45 1.34 7.25
N ALA A 115 9.58 0.10 7.71
CA ALA A 115 10.53 -0.86 7.14
C ALA A 115 10.17 -1.20 5.69
N ILE A 116 8.88 -1.43 5.38
CA ILE A 116 8.41 -1.64 4.01
C ILE A 116 8.67 -0.39 3.17
N ALA A 117 8.28 0.80 3.64
CA ALA A 117 8.47 2.04 2.90
C ALA A 117 9.95 2.28 2.56
N ARG A 118 10.86 2.06 3.53
CA ARG A 118 12.30 2.15 3.33
C ARG A 118 12.81 1.15 2.30
N ALA A 119 12.39 -0.11 2.38
CA ALA A 119 12.80 -1.14 1.42
C ALA A 119 12.27 -0.84 0.01
N MET A 120 11.05 -0.33 -0.12
CA MET A 120 10.46 0.04 -1.41
C MET A 120 11.07 1.30 -2.04
N THR A 121 11.84 2.08 -1.28
CA THR A 121 12.60 3.25 -1.78
C THR A 121 14.08 2.94 -2.03
N ALA A 122 14.56 1.75 -1.68
CA ALA A 122 15.93 1.31 -1.92
C ALA A 122 16.24 1.14 -3.44
N PRO A 123 17.51 1.23 -3.86
CA PRO A 123 17.89 1.06 -5.26
C PRO A 123 17.50 -0.28 -5.86
N ASP A 124 17.54 -1.34 -5.09
CA ASP A 124 17.21 -2.73 -5.42
C ASP A 124 15.72 -3.08 -5.22
N ALA A 125 14.88 -2.11 -4.86
CA ALA A 125 13.46 -2.31 -4.65
C ALA A 125 12.77 -2.92 -5.87
N PRO A 126 11.80 -3.86 -5.67
CA PRO A 126 11.07 -4.47 -6.77
C PRO A 126 10.29 -3.43 -7.58
N LYS A 127 10.38 -3.50 -8.91
CA LYS A 127 9.71 -2.57 -9.84
C LYS A 127 8.23 -2.92 -9.97
N VAL A 128 7.47 -2.77 -8.88
CA VAL A 128 6.04 -3.02 -8.84
C VAL A 128 5.25 -1.93 -9.57
N PRO A 129 4.05 -2.23 -10.11
CA PRO A 129 3.17 -1.23 -10.70
C PRO A 129 2.76 -0.13 -9.71
N ALA A 130 2.50 1.07 -10.20
CA ALA A 130 2.09 2.22 -9.36
C ALA A 130 0.80 1.99 -8.53
N LYS A 131 -0.02 1.00 -8.90
CA LYS A 131 -1.21 0.61 -8.14
C LYS A 131 -0.97 -0.55 -7.17
N PHE A 132 0.20 -1.18 -7.20
CA PHE A 132 0.59 -2.18 -6.22
C PHE A 132 0.78 -1.52 -4.86
N GLY A 133 0.28 -2.14 -3.79
CA GLY A 133 0.34 -1.52 -2.48
C GLY A 133 0.30 -2.50 -1.32
N PHE A 134 0.72 -2.00 -0.17
CA PHE A 134 0.72 -2.70 1.11
C PHE A 134 -0.29 -2.05 2.05
N ALA A 135 -0.98 -2.85 2.86
CA ALA A 135 -1.82 -2.37 3.95
C ALA A 135 -1.34 -3.00 5.26
N VAL A 136 -1.01 -2.18 6.24
CA VAL A 136 -0.51 -2.60 7.55
C VAL A 136 -1.56 -2.28 8.61
N ASP A 137 -2.24 -3.30 9.10
CA ASP A 137 -3.23 -3.18 10.16
C ASP A 137 -2.57 -3.18 11.54
N ALA A 138 -3.23 -2.53 12.52
CA ALA A 138 -2.79 -2.48 13.91
C ALA A 138 -3.63 -3.39 14.85
N GLY A 139 -4.34 -4.37 14.27
CA GLY A 139 -5.21 -5.28 15.02
C GLY A 139 -6.67 -4.83 15.09
N THR A 140 -7.03 -3.75 14.41
CA THR A 140 -8.37 -3.16 14.44
C THR A 140 -9.25 -3.55 13.24
N ALA A 141 -8.71 -4.29 12.28
CA ALA A 141 -9.36 -4.74 11.04
C ALA A 141 -9.92 -3.63 10.14
N VAL A 142 -9.58 -2.36 10.39
CA VAL A 142 -10.11 -1.20 9.62
C VAL A 142 -9.62 -1.13 8.18
N LEU A 143 -8.56 -1.85 7.83
CA LEU A 143 -7.99 -1.86 6.48
C LEU A 143 -8.47 -3.04 5.63
N THR A 144 -9.47 -3.78 6.06
CA THR A 144 -9.95 -5.01 5.38
C THR A 144 -10.36 -4.73 3.93
N ASP A 145 -11.06 -3.64 3.68
CA ASP A 145 -11.61 -3.29 2.36
C ASP A 145 -10.73 -2.31 1.55
N VAL A 146 -9.62 -1.86 2.14
CA VAL A 146 -8.70 -0.97 1.43
C VAL A 146 -7.99 -1.75 0.32
N PRO A 147 -7.95 -1.25 -0.93
CA PRO A 147 -7.26 -1.93 -2.03
C PRO A 147 -5.75 -2.04 -1.77
N ALA A 148 -5.26 -3.25 -1.48
CA ALA A 148 -3.85 -3.56 -1.32
C ALA A 148 -3.53 -4.93 -1.93
N ASP A 149 -2.28 -5.13 -2.36
CA ASP A 149 -1.81 -6.41 -2.92
C ASP A 149 -1.24 -7.33 -1.85
N ILE A 150 -0.69 -6.74 -0.79
CA ILE A 150 -0.18 -7.47 0.37
C ILE A 150 -0.72 -6.80 1.64
N ARG A 151 -1.40 -7.57 2.48
CA ARG A 151 -1.89 -7.12 3.79
C ARG A 151 -1.04 -7.72 4.89
N LEU A 152 -0.76 -6.92 5.90
CA LEU A 152 -0.06 -7.36 7.11
C LEU A 152 -0.95 -7.05 8.31
N ARG A 153 -1.06 -8.00 9.23
CA ARG A 153 -1.79 -7.80 10.48
C ARG A 153 -1.14 -8.54 11.64
N PRO A 154 -1.24 -8.03 12.87
CA PRO A 154 -0.84 -8.77 14.05
C PRO A 154 -1.64 -10.08 14.17
N HIS A 155 -0.99 -11.14 14.65
CA HIS A 155 -1.61 -12.42 14.94
C HIS A 155 -0.86 -13.14 16.05
N GLY A 156 -1.55 -13.41 17.17
CA GLY A 156 -0.88 -13.91 18.37
C GLY A 156 0.25 -12.97 18.81
N THR A 157 1.44 -13.52 18.99
CA THR A 157 2.66 -12.74 19.30
C THR A 157 3.41 -12.26 18.06
N GLY A 158 2.96 -12.64 16.86
CA GLY A 158 3.64 -12.37 15.59
C GLY A 158 2.75 -11.64 14.57
N TRP A 159 2.99 -11.91 13.29
CA TRP A 159 2.36 -11.25 12.16
C TRP A 159 1.91 -12.24 11.10
N LEU A 160 0.83 -11.92 10.41
CA LEU A 160 0.42 -12.56 9.18
C LEU A 160 0.63 -11.62 8.00
N ILE A 161 1.19 -12.17 6.93
CA ILE A 161 1.35 -11.52 5.64
C ILE A 161 0.45 -12.23 4.64
N LEU A 162 -0.56 -11.52 4.14
CA LEU A 162 -1.64 -12.04 3.32
C LEU A 162 -1.58 -11.43 1.92
N PRO A 163 -1.16 -12.20 0.91
CA PRO A 163 -1.28 -11.77 -0.48
C PRO A 163 -2.75 -11.68 -0.89
N ASP A 164 -3.12 -10.62 -1.62
CA ASP A 164 -4.50 -10.44 -2.05
C ASP A 164 -4.94 -11.54 -3.02
N GLY A 165 -6.01 -12.25 -2.68
CA GLY A 165 -6.54 -13.37 -3.46
C GLY A 165 -5.93 -14.73 -3.14
N ALA A 166 -4.98 -14.82 -2.21
CA ALA A 166 -4.45 -16.09 -1.71
C ALA A 166 -5.40 -16.74 -0.70
N ASP A 167 -5.36 -18.07 -0.64
CA ASP A 167 -5.97 -18.90 0.41
C ASP A 167 -4.96 -19.28 1.51
N TRP A 168 -3.79 -18.65 1.50
CA TRP A 168 -2.69 -18.87 2.42
C TRP A 168 -2.09 -17.55 2.92
N ALA A 169 -1.37 -17.62 4.03
CA ALA A 169 -0.61 -16.51 4.60
C ALA A 169 0.79 -16.95 4.96
N LEU A 170 1.75 -16.02 5.01
CA LEU A 170 3.04 -16.22 5.63
C LEU A 170 2.99 -15.69 7.06
N GLU A 171 3.70 -16.35 7.96
CA GLU A 171 3.88 -15.89 9.34
C GLU A 171 5.22 -15.19 9.50
N ALA A 172 5.30 -14.31 10.50
CA ALA A 172 6.55 -13.70 10.93
C ALA A 172 6.52 -13.49 12.45
N ALA A 173 7.65 -13.69 13.11
CA ALA A 173 7.75 -13.60 14.56
C ALA A 173 7.76 -12.15 15.06
N ASN A 174 8.19 -11.20 14.23
CA ASN A 174 8.39 -9.80 14.62
C ASN A 174 8.19 -8.83 13.45
N PRO A 175 8.07 -7.51 13.73
CA PRO A 175 7.85 -6.49 12.70
C PRO A 175 8.90 -6.47 11.58
N ALA A 176 10.18 -6.65 11.91
CA ALA A 176 11.25 -6.62 10.93
C ALA A 176 11.16 -7.79 9.95
N GLU A 177 10.85 -8.98 10.45
CA GLU A 177 10.63 -10.17 9.62
C GLU A 177 9.37 -10.02 8.76
N ALA A 178 8.28 -9.48 9.32
CA ALA A 178 7.05 -9.24 8.58
C ALA A 178 7.30 -8.33 7.37
N ALA A 179 8.03 -7.23 7.56
CA ALA A 179 8.39 -6.33 6.49
C ALA A 179 9.27 -7.01 5.43
N ARG A 180 10.30 -7.77 5.83
CA ARG A 180 11.16 -8.50 4.89
C ARG A 180 10.37 -9.51 4.05
N ARG A 181 9.47 -10.30 4.68
CA ARG A 181 8.65 -11.29 3.97
C ARG A 181 7.67 -10.62 3.01
N ALA A 182 7.08 -9.49 3.37
CA ALA A 182 6.21 -8.73 2.49
C ALA A 182 6.94 -8.19 1.26
N VAL A 183 8.15 -7.65 1.44
CA VAL A 183 8.99 -7.17 0.33
C VAL A 183 9.47 -8.34 -0.53
N ALA A 184 9.82 -9.49 0.07
CA ALA A 184 10.16 -10.70 -0.68
C ALA A 184 9.00 -11.19 -1.56
N LEU A 185 7.75 -11.09 -1.09
CA LEU A 185 6.56 -11.37 -1.91
C LEU A 185 6.41 -10.39 -3.08
N ALA A 186 6.75 -9.12 -2.89
CA ALA A 186 6.74 -8.15 -3.98
C ALA A 186 7.83 -8.45 -5.02
N HIS A 187 9.03 -8.87 -4.60
CA HIS A 187 10.07 -9.36 -5.51
C HIS A 187 9.61 -10.60 -6.29
N TRP A 188 9.08 -11.60 -5.59
CA TRP A 188 8.53 -12.79 -6.21
C TRP A 188 7.46 -12.45 -7.25
N PHE A 189 6.52 -11.57 -6.92
CA PHE A 189 5.48 -11.12 -7.84
C PHE A 189 6.09 -10.57 -9.15
N VAL A 190 7.11 -9.72 -9.06
CA VAL A 190 7.79 -9.17 -10.24
C VAL A 190 8.55 -10.24 -11.01
N GLN A 191 9.33 -11.06 -10.32
CA GLN A 191 10.20 -12.09 -10.93
C GLN A 191 9.41 -13.20 -11.63
N THR A 192 8.19 -13.49 -11.17
CA THR A 192 7.35 -14.53 -11.76
C THR A 192 6.35 -14.01 -12.81
N GLY A 193 6.53 -12.77 -13.27
CA GLY A 193 5.73 -12.17 -14.34
C GLY A 193 4.41 -11.57 -13.88
N GLY A 194 4.34 -11.09 -12.64
CA GLY A 194 3.18 -10.36 -12.11
C GLY A 194 2.98 -8.98 -12.74
N VAL A 195 3.99 -8.47 -13.45
CA VAL A 195 3.97 -7.17 -14.14
C VAL A 195 3.95 -7.39 -15.65
N THR A 196 2.95 -6.80 -16.31
CA THR A 196 2.82 -6.76 -17.77
C THR A 196 2.52 -5.33 -18.17
N GLU A 197 3.34 -4.74 -19.04
CA GLU A 197 3.18 -3.35 -19.51
C GLU A 197 3.00 -2.33 -18.37
N GLY A 198 3.77 -2.47 -17.30
CA GLY A 198 3.70 -1.61 -16.13
C GLY A 198 2.44 -1.77 -15.26
N ARG A 199 1.63 -2.79 -15.53
CA ARG A 199 0.38 -3.11 -14.80
C ARG A 199 0.48 -4.50 -14.17
N GLY A 200 -0.29 -4.70 -13.10
CA GLY A 200 -0.39 -5.99 -12.43
C GLY A 200 -1.01 -5.86 -11.05
N ARG A 201 -1.65 -6.94 -10.59
CA ARG A 201 -2.22 -7.06 -9.24
C ARG A 201 -1.96 -8.47 -8.73
N MET A 202 -1.67 -8.60 -7.45
CA MET A 202 -1.38 -9.88 -6.80
C MET A 202 -2.50 -10.90 -7.02
N ARG A 203 -3.76 -10.50 -6.84
CA ARG A 203 -4.94 -11.36 -7.04
C ARG A 203 -4.98 -11.96 -8.46
N ASN A 204 -4.72 -11.14 -9.47
CA ASN A 204 -4.75 -11.60 -10.85
C ASN A 204 -3.56 -12.52 -11.17
N HIS A 205 -2.42 -12.27 -10.56
CA HIS A 205 -1.22 -13.09 -10.70
C HIS A 205 -1.43 -14.49 -10.11
N LEU A 206 -2.00 -14.58 -8.92
CA LEU A 206 -2.32 -15.84 -8.25
C LEU A 206 -3.39 -16.64 -9.02
N ARG A 207 -4.41 -15.99 -9.58
CA ARG A 207 -5.44 -16.65 -10.41
C ARG A 207 -4.90 -17.33 -11.66
N ARG A 208 -3.74 -16.90 -12.17
CA ARG A 208 -3.05 -17.52 -13.31
C ARG A 208 -2.27 -18.79 -12.94
N GLY A 209 -2.56 -19.40 -11.78
CA GLY A 209 -1.97 -20.65 -11.32
C GLY A 209 -0.56 -20.50 -10.73
N ARG A 210 -0.12 -19.29 -10.38
CA ARG A 210 1.15 -19.09 -9.69
C ARG A 210 0.99 -19.52 -8.23
N GLN A 211 1.70 -20.59 -7.88
CA GLN A 211 1.65 -21.15 -6.54
C GLN A 211 2.53 -20.36 -5.58
N ASN A 212 2.35 -20.64 -4.28
CA ASN A 212 3.14 -20.10 -3.20
C ASN A 212 4.65 -20.11 -3.52
N PRO A 213 5.37 -18.98 -3.39
CA PRO A 213 6.79 -18.86 -3.75
C PRO A 213 7.76 -19.68 -2.90
N GLY A 214 7.27 -20.44 -1.91
CA GLY A 214 8.15 -21.14 -0.97
C GLY A 214 8.92 -20.21 -0.02
N ILE A 215 8.58 -18.93 0.01
CA ILE A 215 9.13 -17.95 0.95
C ILE A 215 8.73 -18.39 2.35
N GLY A 216 9.69 -18.83 3.16
CA GLY A 216 9.45 -19.31 4.52
C GLY A 216 9.34 -20.83 4.68
N ARG A 217 9.62 -21.64 3.63
CA ARG A 217 9.56 -23.11 3.72
C ARG A 217 10.53 -23.74 4.72
N ARG A 218 11.58 -23.04 5.14
CA ARG A 218 12.58 -23.62 6.06
C ARG A 218 12.14 -23.59 7.52
N ASP A 219 11.32 -22.59 7.93
CA ASP A 219 11.01 -22.39 9.35
C ASP A 219 9.50 -22.46 9.67
N HIS A 220 8.61 -22.04 8.77
CA HIS A 220 7.15 -22.10 8.98
C HIS A 220 6.43 -22.30 7.63
N PRO A 221 5.74 -23.42 7.41
CA PRO A 221 4.93 -23.61 6.21
C PRO A 221 3.79 -22.57 6.17
N PRO A 222 3.36 -22.14 4.96
CA PRO A 222 2.24 -21.21 4.85
C PRO A 222 0.97 -21.84 5.42
N ARG A 223 0.27 -21.11 6.27
CA ARG A 223 -1.03 -21.54 6.79
C ARG A 223 -2.13 -21.31 5.77
N ARG A 224 -2.97 -22.31 5.55
CA ARG A 224 -4.19 -22.16 4.76
C ARG A 224 -5.23 -21.37 5.53
N LEU A 225 -5.90 -20.46 4.84
CA LEU A 225 -7.01 -19.68 5.40
C LEU A 225 -8.31 -20.42 5.15
N CYS A 226 -9.05 -20.75 6.21
CA CYS A 226 -10.40 -21.25 6.06
C CYS A 226 -11.34 -20.10 5.66
N HIS A 227 -12.02 -20.24 4.53
CA HIS A 227 -13.12 -19.37 4.17
C HIS A 227 -14.39 -19.86 4.86
N ALA A 228 -14.71 -19.32 6.02
CA ALA A 228 -16.05 -19.46 6.57
C ALA A 228 -17.01 -18.69 5.64
N ARG A 229 -17.85 -19.39 4.86
CA ARG A 229 -18.97 -18.79 4.16
C ARG A 229 -20.03 -18.45 5.18
N SER A 230 -20.10 -17.21 5.64
CA SER A 230 -21.26 -16.69 6.34
C SER A 230 -22.42 -16.60 5.35
N ARG A 231 -23.52 -17.29 5.66
CA ARG A 231 -24.78 -17.31 4.87
C ARG A 231 -25.78 -16.25 5.29
N THR A 232 -25.40 -15.32 6.17
CA THR A 232 -26.29 -14.27 6.64
C THR A 232 -25.61 -12.91 6.47
N GLY A 233 -26.29 -12.03 5.71
CA GLY A 233 -25.88 -10.63 5.54
C GLY A 233 -25.88 -9.89 6.88
N ASN A 234 -24.98 -8.94 7.02
CA ASN A 234 -24.84 -7.95 8.09
C ASN A 234 -24.09 -8.30 9.37
N GLU A 235 -23.22 -9.28 9.39
CA GLU A 235 -22.23 -9.35 10.47
C GLU A 235 -20.82 -9.29 9.90
N TRP A 236 -20.10 -8.24 10.22
CA TRP A 236 -18.65 -8.08 10.03
C TRP A 236 -17.92 -9.01 11.00
N LEU A 237 -18.08 -10.31 10.81
CA LEU A 237 -17.47 -11.31 11.66
C LEU A 237 -16.08 -11.65 11.09
N ASP A 238 -15.13 -11.28 11.93
CA ASP A 238 -13.86 -11.93 12.16
C ASP A 238 -13.66 -13.18 11.29
N ARG A 239 -12.87 -13.06 10.21
CA ARG A 239 -12.37 -14.22 9.49
C ARG A 239 -11.44 -14.97 10.42
N ARG A 240 -12.03 -15.77 11.30
CA ARG A 240 -11.30 -16.63 12.22
C ARG A 240 -10.45 -17.56 11.38
N LEU A 241 -9.15 -17.53 11.62
CA LEU A 241 -8.24 -18.55 11.15
C LEU A 241 -8.66 -19.87 11.82
N CYS A 242 -9.32 -20.74 11.06
CA CYS A 242 -9.48 -22.12 11.51
C CYS A 242 -8.09 -22.76 11.47
N LEU A 243 -7.56 -23.02 12.63
CA LEU A 243 -6.38 -23.84 12.80
C LEU A 243 -6.80 -25.28 12.52
N TRP A 244 -6.43 -25.85 11.38
CA TRP A 244 -6.52 -27.28 11.18
C TRP A 244 -5.31 -27.90 11.88
N PRO A 245 -5.53 -28.82 12.85
CA PRO A 245 -4.42 -29.57 13.40
C PRO A 245 -3.81 -30.47 12.30
N ASP A 246 -2.49 -30.54 12.24
CA ASP A 246 -1.70 -31.26 11.25
C ASP A 246 -1.84 -32.80 11.27
N HIS A 247 -2.85 -33.35 11.94
CA HIS A 247 -3.04 -34.78 12.10
C HIS A 247 -4.48 -35.19 11.77
N ALA A 248 -4.84 -35.25 10.50
CA ALA A 248 -5.86 -36.17 9.97
C ALA A 248 -5.73 -36.27 8.45
N ARG A 249 -4.89 -37.17 7.94
CA ARG A 249 -5.11 -37.73 6.60
C ARG A 249 -6.23 -38.78 6.76
N PRO A 250 -7.34 -38.69 6.06
CA PRO A 250 -8.19 -39.87 5.91
C PRO A 250 -7.45 -40.88 5.00
N ALA A 251 -7.55 -42.14 5.38
CA ALA A 251 -7.07 -43.30 4.66
C ALA A 251 -7.75 -43.45 3.29
#